data_bb2b91feaca4be293d1d2abaf010210d
#
_entry.id   bb2b91feaca4be293d1d2abaf010210d
#
_cell.length_a   1.000
_cell.length_b   1.000
_cell.length_c   1.000
_cell.angle_alpha   90.00
_cell.angle_beta   90.00
_cell.angle_gamma   90.00
#
_symmetry.space_group_name_H-M   'P 1'
#
loop_
_entity.id
_entity.type
_entity.pdbx_description
1 polymer ?
#
loop_
_entity_poly.entity_id
_entity_poly.type
_entity_poly.pdbx_seq_one_letter_code
_entity_poly.pdbx_strand_id
1 'polypeptide(L)' 'MGWIWKGIQAMDMERYIAIKDEIKAFEEERITNNLMDYYRYHELYRLLYKLQAKLRKEGLL' A
#
# COMPACT_ATOMS: atom_id res chain seq x y z
N MET A 1 -19.02 2.64 20.42
CA MET A 1 -18.14 3.50 19.60
C MET A 1 -17.33 2.69 18.59
N GLY A 2 -17.90 1.58 18.15
CA GLY A 2 -17.23 0.72 17.18
C GLY A 2 -16.99 1.36 15.81
N TRP A 3 -17.75 2.37 15.48
CA TRP A 3 -17.63 3.03 14.18
C TRP A 3 -16.30 3.76 14.03
N ILE A 4 -15.74 4.29 15.12
CA ILE A 4 -14.43 4.98 15.07
C ILE A 4 -13.33 3.98 14.70
N TRP A 5 -13.38 2.80 15.32
CA TRP A 5 -12.44 1.73 15.05
C TRP A 5 -12.54 1.25 13.60
N LYS A 6 -13.77 1.06 13.13
CA LYS A 6 -13.98 0.67 11.74
C LYS A 6 -13.41 1.71 10.78
N GLY A 7 -13.54 2.99 11.13
CA GLY A 7 -12.99 4.05 10.29
C GLY A 7 -11.49 3.98 10.17
N ILE A 8 -10.79 3.73 11.29
CA ILE A 8 -9.33 3.63 11.28
C ILE A 8 -8.89 2.41 10.48
N GLN A 9 -9.54 1.27 10.68
CA GLN A 9 -9.23 0.05 9.95
C GLN A 9 -9.51 0.21 8.46
N ALA A 10 -10.61 0.89 8.12
CA ALA A 10 -10.95 1.14 6.73
C ALA A 10 -9.90 2.01 6.06
N MET A 11 -9.34 3.00 6.77
CA MET A 11 -8.28 3.83 6.24
C MET A 11 -7.02 3.03 5.91
N ASP A 12 -6.65 2.10 6.79
CA ASP A 12 -5.50 1.24 6.55
C ASP A 12 -5.73 0.34 5.34
N MET A 13 -6.91 -0.23 5.22
CA MET A 13 -7.26 -1.06 4.07
C MET A 13 -7.29 -0.25 2.78
N GLU A 14 -7.82 0.96 2.82
CA GLU A 14 -7.82 1.84 1.66
C GLU A 14 -6.41 2.18 1.23
N ARG A 15 -5.52 2.46 2.17
CA ARG A 15 -4.12 2.72 1.87
C ARG A 15 -3.46 1.51 1.25
N TYR A 16 -3.73 0.34 1.78
CA TYR A 16 -3.18 -0.89 1.27
C TYR A 16 -3.59 -1.10 -0.19
N ILE A 17 -4.88 -0.96 -0.46
CA ILE A 17 -5.40 -1.11 -1.82
C ILE A 17 -4.83 -0.04 -2.74
N ALA A 18 -4.76 1.21 -2.29
CA ALA A 18 -4.22 2.30 -3.08
C ALA A 18 -2.76 2.07 -3.44
N ILE A 19 -1.97 1.59 -2.48
CA ILE A 19 -0.56 1.31 -2.72
C ILE A 19 -0.41 0.15 -3.72
N LYS A 20 -1.22 -0.89 -3.58
CA LYS A 20 -1.21 -2.01 -4.51
C LYS A 20 -1.56 -1.55 -5.92
N ASP A 21 -2.56 -0.71 -6.05
CA ASP A 21 -2.97 -0.19 -7.35
C ASP A 21 -1.87 0.67 -7.97
N GLU A 22 -1.20 1.48 -7.16
CA GLU A 22 -0.11 2.31 -7.63
C GLU A 22 1.07 1.47 -8.11
N ILE A 23 1.41 0.43 -7.37
CA ILE A 23 2.46 -0.51 -7.79
C ILE A 23 2.08 -1.18 -9.10
N LYS A 24 0.84 -1.61 -9.22
CA LYS A 24 0.36 -2.23 -10.43
C LYS A 24 0.46 -1.29 -11.63
N ALA A 25 0.13 -0.03 -11.43
CA ALA A 25 0.25 0.97 -12.49
C ALA A 25 1.70 1.12 -12.95
N PHE A 26 2.65 1.15 -12.01
CA PHE A 26 4.06 1.18 -12.36
C PHE A 26 4.48 -0.04 -13.18
N GLU A 27 4.01 -1.20 -12.80
CA GLU A 27 4.34 -2.43 -13.51
C GLU A 27 3.75 -2.46 -14.91
N GLU A 28 2.53 -1.99 -15.06
CA GLU A 28 1.85 -1.95 -16.36
C GLU A 28 2.47 -0.94 -17.32
N GLU A 29 2.88 0.21 -16.80
CA GLU A 29 3.50 1.26 -17.60
C GLU A 29 4.98 0.99 -17.86
N ARG A 30 5.51 -0.07 -17.32
CA ARG A 30 6.92 -0.40 -17.32
C ARG A 30 7.71 0.69 -16.61
N ILE A 31 8.45 0.31 -15.60
CA ILE A 31 9.32 1.22 -14.88
C ILE A 31 10.20 1.93 -15.89
N THR A 32 9.98 3.22 -16.02
CA THR A 32 10.71 4.02 -17.01
C THR A 32 12.19 4.09 -16.63
N ASN A 33 12.98 4.60 -17.54
CA ASN A 33 14.43 4.74 -17.31
C ASN A 33 14.75 5.83 -16.29
N ASN A 34 13.77 6.38 -15.64
CA ASN A 34 13.96 7.43 -14.66
C ASN A 34 14.24 6.84 -13.28
N LEU A 35 15.36 7.23 -12.70
CA LEU A 35 15.76 6.78 -11.37
C LEU A 35 14.74 7.14 -10.29
N MET A 36 14.08 8.29 -10.44
CA MET A 36 13.10 8.73 -9.46
C MET A 36 11.92 7.77 -9.40
N ASP A 37 11.47 7.31 -10.54
CA ASP A 37 10.37 6.34 -10.62
C ASP A 37 10.79 5.00 -10.01
N TYR A 38 12.02 4.60 -10.22
CA TYR A 38 12.56 3.37 -9.66
C TYR A 38 12.58 3.42 -8.14
N TYR A 39 13.05 4.52 -7.56
CA TYR A 39 13.07 4.69 -6.12
C TYR A 39 11.68 4.73 -5.53
N ARG A 40 10.76 5.40 -6.21
CA ARG A 40 9.37 5.45 -5.75
C ARG A 40 8.73 4.07 -5.77
N TYR A 41 8.99 3.28 -6.79
CA TYR A 41 8.49 1.92 -6.89
C TYR A 41 8.95 1.07 -5.69
N HIS A 42 10.22 1.13 -5.36
CA HIS A 42 10.76 0.43 -4.20
C HIS A 42 10.16 0.93 -2.88
N GLU A 43 9.98 2.22 -2.78
CA GLU A 43 9.37 2.81 -1.59
C GLU A 43 7.94 2.33 -1.41
N LEU A 44 7.19 2.23 -2.49
CA LEU A 44 5.82 1.72 -2.45
C LEU A 44 5.78 0.29 -1.95
N TYR A 45 6.69 -0.56 -2.40
CA TYR A 45 6.78 -1.92 -1.90
C TYR A 45 7.10 -1.98 -0.41
N ARG A 46 8.00 -1.13 0.03
CA ARG A 46 8.36 -1.07 1.44
C ARG A 46 7.13 -0.69 2.28
N LEU A 47 6.39 0.32 1.86
CA LEU A 47 5.18 0.73 2.54
C LEU A 47 4.13 -0.36 2.51
N LEU A 48 4.00 -1.04 1.39
CA LEU A 48 3.04 -2.13 1.25
C LEU A 48 3.32 -3.24 2.26
N TYR A 49 4.57 -3.66 2.38
CA TYR A 49 4.93 -4.72 3.32
C TYR A 49 4.71 -4.32 4.76
N LYS A 50 5.02 -3.08 5.12
CA LYS A 50 4.77 -2.59 6.46
C LYS A 50 3.29 -2.62 6.80
N LEU A 51 2.48 -2.13 5.88
CA LEU A 51 1.04 -2.07 6.08
C LEU A 51 0.44 -3.48 6.08
N GLN A 52 0.93 -4.35 5.23
CA GLN A 52 0.49 -5.74 5.17
C GLN A 52 0.76 -6.45 6.50
N ALA A 53 1.93 -6.26 7.06
CA ALA A 53 2.28 -6.85 8.36
C ALA A 53 1.36 -6.33 9.46
N LYS A 54 1.07 -5.04 9.45
CA LYS A 54 0.16 -4.43 10.41
C LYS A 54 -1.25 -5.01 10.29
N LEU A 55 -1.74 -5.11 9.08
CA LEU A 55 -3.08 -5.64 8.84
C LEU A 55 -3.20 -7.12 9.21
N ARG A 56 -2.16 -7.90 8.96
CA ARG A 56 -2.13 -9.30 9.39
C ARG A 56 -2.16 -9.41 10.92
N LYS A 57 -1.41 -8.56 11.59
CA LYS A 57 -1.37 -8.54 13.04
C LYS A 57 -2.73 -8.21 13.62
N GLU A 58 -3.48 -7.35 12.94
CA GLU A 58 -4.81 -6.95 13.36
C GLU A 58 -5.90 -7.94 12.91
N GLY A 59 -5.53 -8.96 12.17
CA GLY A 59 -6.45 -9.97 11.71
C GLY A 59 -7.28 -9.56 10.49
N LEU A 60 -6.85 -8.53 9.77
CA LEU A 60 -7.58 -8.04 8.60
C LEU A 60 -7.10 -8.68 7.29
N LEU A 61 -5.98 -9.35 7.30
CA LEU A 61 -5.47 -10.08 6.15
C LEU A 61 -5.14 -11.51 6.49
#